data_54d038d7bc1226f402a3f59e4e9a2c43
#
_entry.id   54d038d7bc1226f402a3f59e4e9a2c43
#
_cell.length_a   1.000
_cell.length_b   1.000
_cell.length_c   1.000
_cell.angle_alpha   90.00
_cell.angle_beta   90.00
_cell.angle_gamma   90.00
#
_symmetry.space_group_name_H-M   'P 1'
#
loop_
_entity.id
_entity.type
_entity.pdbx_description
1 polymer ?
#
loop_
_entity_poly.entity_id
_entity_poly.type
_entity_poly.pdbx_seq_one_letter_code
_entity_poly.pdbx_strand_id
1 'polypeptide(L)'
;MKSLKYWILSIVWLLGMWSCTDEITELEPEGNPVLVIENQFANVYFGDEIPFTANVSDDVSLSTLTAILYFGEEEVSRTTIRTKENGDYSGTISVPFLKDIPDGTATLEFVLTNTTLKKVTKSFDVPITRAPYPYLILVTENASYPMLPTGQTNEYAATEAFPTTDLPAYIKTPAVDAKGREIVFGWEAGAVAEGVSAFIPYVSPVAGTFSVTFNTKTFQTGPFFEILFNGQKMHMVDKSNYELDVDLTQGQNIKVEGLEDIADWWIDMDYFSQKAAGEFQFVPIAGKYRISANLPLKYFRVEVLSGSSPAPLNADGTGAIWIIGQNIGKPSVQELEVGWEPARALCMAPIGNKKYQVTVVGGLNIHTDAINFKFFHQKGWGGEYGSATLSSNSDLIFVGDGTNGRDNGNLGLLPDVVLEDGATYVLVVDVSAGIDKAVMSVSKK
;
A
#
# COMPACT_ATOMS: atom_id res chain seq x y z
N MET A 1 76.42 -49.45 -3.27
CA MET A 1 75.58 -48.35 -2.74
C MET A 1 74.17 -48.82 -2.27
N LYS A 2 74.09 -49.92 -1.49
CA LYS A 2 72.81 -50.46 -0.97
C LYS A 2 72.83 -50.73 0.53
N SER A 3 73.86 -50.37 1.26
CA SER A 3 74.00 -50.67 2.69
C SER A 3 73.90 -49.46 3.64
N LEU A 4 73.73 -48.24 3.10
CA LEU A 4 73.68 -47.04 3.91
C LEU A 4 72.24 -46.56 4.30
N LYS A 5 71.22 -47.20 3.67
CA LYS A 5 69.78 -46.80 3.96
C LYS A 5 69.20 -47.54 5.19
N TYR A 6 69.77 -48.57 5.64
CA TYR A 6 69.23 -49.34 6.77
C TYR A 6 69.77 -48.90 8.14
N TRP A 7 70.85 -48.17 8.17
CA TRP A 7 71.42 -47.65 9.41
C TRP A 7 70.73 -46.38 9.94
N ILE A 8 70.14 -45.62 9.07
CA ILE A 8 69.40 -44.38 9.47
C ILE A 8 67.99 -44.69 10.03
N LEU A 9 67.37 -45.80 9.60
CA LEU A 9 66.05 -46.20 10.11
C LEU A 9 66.12 -46.84 11.51
N SER A 10 67.28 -47.41 11.94
CA SER A 10 67.41 -47.98 13.27
C SER A 10 67.70 -46.96 14.38
N ILE A 11 68.18 -45.75 14.05
CA ILE A 11 68.45 -44.70 15.02
C ILE A 11 67.20 -43.90 15.33
N VAL A 12 66.24 -43.81 14.38
CA VAL A 12 64.96 -43.09 14.58
C VAL A 12 63.99 -43.89 15.48
N TRP A 13 64.17 -45.24 15.57
CA TRP A 13 63.31 -46.08 16.42
C TRP A 13 63.77 -46.14 17.91
N LEU A 14 64.95 -45.69 18.21
CA LEU A 14 65.45 -45.67 19.60
C LEU A 14 65.29 -44.35 20.33
N LEU A 15 64.84 -43.30 19.62
CA LEU A 15 64.54 -42.01 20.22
C LEU A 15 63.02 -41.77 20.46
N GLY A 16 62.21 -42.76 20.14
CA GLY A 16 60.71 -42.66 20.29
C GLY A 16 60.14 -43.22 21.59
N MET A 17 60.97 -43.63 22.52
CA MET A 17 60.52 -44.26 23.79
C MET A 17 60.90 -43.46 25.01
N TRP A 18 60.98 -42.18 24.90
CA TRP A 18 61.05 -41.35 26.08
C TRP A 18 59.91 -40.32 26.09
N SER A 19 59.09 -40.49 27.07
CA SER A 19 58.11 -39.56 27.65
C SER A 19 56.68 -39.76 27.16
N CYS A 20 55.94 -40.44 27.94
CA CYS A 20 54.78 -39.88 28.60
C CYS A 20 54.94 -40.23 30.05
N THR A 21 55.44 -39.34 30.85
CA THR A 21 54.99 -39.22 32.23
C THR A 21 53.58 -38.70 32.10
N ASP A 22 52.59 -39.54 32.34
CA ASP A 22 51.26 -39.08 32.71
C ASP A 22 51.47 -38.24 33.96
N GLU A 23 51.63 -36.91 33.79
CA GLU A 23 51.21 -35.99 34.81
C GLU A 23 49.70 -36.28 34.99
N ILE A 24 49.39 -36.94 36.11
CA ILE A 24 48.02 -36.94 36.62
C ILE A 24 47.73 -35.47 36.84
N THR A 25 47.15 -34.80 35.84
CA THR A 25 46.50 -33.52 36.01
C THR A 25 45.42 -33.80 37.03
N GLU A 26 45.64 -33.38 38.27
CA GLU A 26 44.53 -33.30 39.24
C GLU A 26 43.41 -32.64 38.50
N LEU A 27 42.28 -33.35 38.30
CA LEU A 27 41.10 -32.80 37.70
C LEU A 27 40.73 -31.57 38.57
N GLU A 28 40.86 -30.38 37.97
CA GLU A 28 40.42 -29.18 38.64
C GLU A 28 38.99 -29.43 39.13
N PRO A 29 38.67 -29.05 40.40
CA PRO A 29 37.35 -29.31 40.92
C PRO A 29 36.31 -28.63 39.98
N GLU A 30 35.33 -29.41 39.49
CA GLU A 30 34.29 -28.92 38.61
C GLU A 30 33.43 -27.82 39.24
N GLY A 31 33.51 -27.68 40.57
CA GLY A 31 32.66 -26.81 41.37
C GLY A 31 31.24 -27.35 41.53
N ASN A 32 30.46 -26.65 42.29
CA ASN A 32 29.02 -26.94 42.46
C ASN A 32 28.24 -25.62 42.61
N PRO A 33 27.95 -24.93 41.49
CA PRO A 33 27.31 -23.62 41.53
C PRO A 33 25.94 -23.68 42.21
N VAL A 34 25.70 -22.74 43.10
CA VAL A 34 24.45 -22.57 43.84
C VAL A 34 23.85 -21.24 43.43
N LEU A 35 22.58 -21.29 43.02
CA LEU A 35 21.79 -20.14 42.59
C LEU A 35 20.54 -20.02 43.49
N VAL A 36 20.35 -18.87 44.12
CA VAL A 36 19.14 -18.55 44.90
C VAL A 36 18.52 -17.30 44.31
N ILE A 37 17.25 -17.39 43.93
CA ILE A 37 16.43 -16.26 43.46
C ILE A 37 15.36 -16.06 44.52
N GLU A 38 15.34 -14.90 45.16
CA GLU A 38 14.40 -14.59 46.25
C GLU A 38 13.14 -13.86 45.76
N ASN A 39 13.14 -13.40 44.48
CA ASN A 39 12.05 -12.68 43.91
C ASN A 39 10.80 -13.56 43.75
N GLN A 40 9.64 -12.99 44.09
CA GLN A 40 8.34 -13.44 43.59
C GLN A 40 7.97 -12.59 42.37
N PHE A 41 7.72 -13.23 41.25
CA PHE A 41 7.37 -12.53 40.01
C PHE A 41 5.85 -12.38 39.92
N ALA A 42 5.37 -11.15 40.12
CA ALA A 42 3.97 -10.78 39.92
C ALA A 42 3.65 -10.60 38.43
N ASN A 43 2.39 -10.26 38.09
CA ASN A 43 2.00 -9.88 36.73
C ASN A 43 2.81 -8.69 36.24
N VAL A 44 3.35 -8.81 35.02
CA VAL A 44 4.15 -7.79 34.33
C VAL A 44 3.47 -7.43 33.04
N TYR A 45 3.60 -6.20 32.59
CA TYR A 45 3.05 -5.78 31.29
C TYR A 45 4.07 -5.96 30.17
N PHE A 46 3.56 -6.26 28.95
CA PHE A 46 4.38 -6.14 27.74
C PHE A 46 4.97 -4.72 27.66
N GLY A 47 6.24 -4.62 27.34
CA GLY A 47 7.01 -3.37 27.31
C GLY A 47 7.69 -3.00 28.62
N ASP A 48 7.42 -3.71 29.71
CA ASP A 48 8.06 -3.48 31.01
C ASP A 48 9.40 -4.21 31.13
N GLU A 49 10.04 -4.02 32.29
CA GLU A 49 11.23 -4.75 32.72
C GLU A 49 10.94 -5.54 34.00
N ILE A 50 11.47 -6.74 34.10
CA ILE A 50 11.40 -7.58 35.26
C ILE A 50 12.71 -7.39 36.04
N PRO A 51 12.72 -6.75 37.22
CA PRO A 51 13.88 -6.69 38.10
C PRO A 51 14.08 -8.03 38.81
N PHE A 52 15.34 -8.43 39.01
CA PHE A 52 15.69 -9.60 39.74
C PHE A 52 16.92 -9.41 40.62
N THR A 53 17.01 -10.18 41.68
CA THR A 53 18.19 -10.32 42.55
C THR A 53 18.47 -11.80 42.74
N ALA A 54 19.74 -12.17 42.56
CA ALA A 54 20.22 -13.53 42.70
C ALA A 54 21.39 -13.58 43.68
N ASN A 55 21.34 -14.47 44.66
CA ASN A 55 22.49 -14.83 45.43
C ASN A 55 23.18 -16.05 44.79
N VAL A 56 24.48 -15.93 44.51
CA VAL A 56 25.24 -16.94 43.78
C VAL A 56 26.49 -17.32 44.56
N SER A 57 26.83 -18.63 44.56
CA SER A 57 28.06 -19.11 45.16
C SER A 57 28.56 -20.36 44.45
N ASP A 58 29.89 -20.58 44.52
CA ASP A 58 30.57 -21.78 44.05
C ASP A 58 31.93 -21.87 44.74
N ASP A 59 32.49 -23.05 44.84
CA ASP A 59 33.86 -23.31 45.27
C ASP A 59 34.88 -23.00 44.19
N VAL A 60 34.42 -22.94 42.91
CA VAL A 60 35.20 -22.54 41.72
C VAL A 60 34.72 -21.15 41.31
N SER A 61 35.61 -20.39 40.68
CA SER A 61 35.28 -19.04 40.21
C SER A 61 34.04 -19.05 39.29
N LEU A 62 33.13 -18.13 39.57
CA LEU A 62 31.94 -17.92 38.78
C LEU A 62 32.27 -17.22 37.44
N SER A 63 31.42 -17.40 36.44
CA SER A 63 31.58 -16.81 35.10
C SER A 63 30.44 -15.86 34.76
N THR A 64 29.20 -16.39 34.61
CA THR A 64 28.05 -15.59 34.22
C THR A 64 26.76 -16.05 34.92
N LEU A 65 25.89 -15.06 35.21
CA LEU A 65 24.48 -15.26 35.48
C LEU A 65 23.68 -14.72 34.30
N THR A 66 22.91 -15.59 33.64
CA THR A 66 22.06 -15.22 32.49
C THR A 66 20.60 -15.37 32.89
N ALA A 67 19.80 -14.33 32.69
CA ALA A 67 18.36 -14.37 32.76
C ALA A 67 17.81 -14.43 31.30
N ILE A 68 16.88 -15.35 31.04
CA ILE A 68 16.30 -15.59 29.71
C ILE A 68 14.79 -15.64 29.87
N LEU A 69 14.08 -14.88 29.04
CA LEU A 69 12.62 -14.89 29.01
C LEU A 69 12.14 -15.66 27.78
N TYR A 70 11.24 -16.60 27.99
CA TYR A 70 10.63 -17.41 26.92
C TYR A 70 9.13 -17.17 26.84
N PHE A 71 8.61 -17.04 25.60
CA PHE A 71 7.19 -17.17 25.29
C PHE A 71 6.96 -18.54 24.63
N GLY A 72 6.45 -19.49 25.42
CA GLY A 72 6.46 -20.88 25.04
C GLY A 72 7.89 -21.43 24.97
N GLU A 73 8.32 -21.86 23.78
CA GLU A 73 9.68 -22.36 23.54
C GLU A 73 10.61 -21.30 22.92
N GLU A 74 10.09 -20.12 22.59
CA GLU A 74 10.84 -19.06 21.91
C GLU A 74 11.52 -18.12 22.91
N GLU A 75 12.83 -17.96 22.80
CA GLU A 75 13.59 -16.96 23.56
C GLU A 75 13.28 -15.56 23.02
N VAL A 76 12.70 -14.69 23.85
CA VAL A 76 12.28 -13.34 23.45
C VAL A 76 13.14 -12.23 24.07
N SER A 77 13.87 -12.53 25.13
CA SER A 77 14.75 -11.58 25.79
C SER A 77 15.84 -12.29 26.58
N ARG A 78 17.01 -11.65 26.68
CA ARG A 78 18.16 -12.17 27.42
C ARG A 78 18.96 -11.04 28.06
N THR A 79 19.35 -11.24 29.31
CA THR A 79 20.30 -10.38 30.04
C THR A 79 21.39 -11.24 30.65
N THR A 80 22.65 -10.87 30.45
CA THR A 80 23.79 -11.60 31.02
C THR A 80 24.62 -10.67 31.90
N ILE A 81 24.85 -11.11 33.14
CA ILE A 81 25.68 -10.44 34.13
C ILE A 81 26.95 -11.25 34.29
N ARG A 82 28.12 -10.60 34.24
CA ARG A 82 29.38 -11.24 34.56
C ARG A 82 29.53 -11.36 36.06
N THR A 83 29.57 -12.60 36.58
CA THR A 83 29.80 -12.91 37.99
C THR A 83 31.29 -13.23 38.18
N LYS A 84 31.94 -12.62 39.19
CA LYS A 84 33.35 -12.84 39.50
C LYS A 84 33.54 -13.49 40.86
N GLU A 85 32.67 -13.18 41.79
CA GLU A 85 32.75 -13.54 43.22
C GLU A 85 31.39 -14.05 43.68
N ASN A 86 31.41 -14.81 44.78
CA ASN A 86 30.19 -15.20 45.49
C ASN A 86 29.50 -13.98 46.09
N GLY A 87 28.17 -13.90 46.00
CA GLY A 87 27.39 -12.79 46.55
C GLY A 87 26.13 -12.49 45.76
N ASP A 88 25.61 -11.26 45.95
CA ASP A 88 24.35 -10.81 45.38
C ASP A 88 24.59 -10.07 44.06
N TYR A 89 23.80 -10.42 43.06
CA TYR A 89 23.78 -9.78 41.74
C TYR A 89 22.35 -9.35 41.41
N SER A 90 22.20 -8.11 40.96
CA SER A 90 20.90 -7.57 40.57
C SER A 90 20.93 -7.14 39.07
N GLY A 91 19.80 -7.30 38.41
CA GLY A 91 19.63 -6.91 37.03
C GLY A 91 18.17 -6.73 36.65
N THR A 92 17.95 -6.40 35.39
CA THR A 92 16.63 -6.35 34.78
C THR A 92 16.62 -7.14 33.48
N ILE A 93 15.48 -7.72 33.11
CA ILE A 93 15.24 -8.31 31.80
C ILE A 93 14.00 -7.67 31.17
N SER A 94 14.10 -7.26 29.91
CA SER A 94 13.02 -6.60 29.20
C SER A 94 11.94 -7.60 28.79
N VAL A 95 10.68 -7.20 28.90
CA VAL A 95 9.53 -7.91 28.35
C VAL A 95 9.17 -7.21 27.02
N PRO A 96 9.46 -7.79 25.85
CA PRO A 96 9.21 -7.13 24.58
C PRO A 96 7.72 -6.94 24.33
N PHE A 97 7.34 -5.84 23.62
CA PHE A 97 5.97 -5.58 23.22
C PHE A 97 5.74 -6.15 21.81
N LEU A 98 5.46 -7.44 21.73
CA LEU A 98 5.36 -8.15 20.46
C LEU A 98 3.92 -8.15 19.92
N LYS A 99 3.84 -8.05 18.58
CA LYS A 99 2.60 -8.16 17.81
C LYS A 99 2.03 -9.58 17.92
N ASP A 100 0.69 -9.67 17.99
CA ASP A 100 -0.11 -10.91 17.96
C ASP A 100 0.12 -11.89 19.13
N ILE A 101 1.01 -11.59 20.06
CA ILE A 101 1.21 -12.42 21.25
C ILE A 101 0.04 -12.20 22.25
N PRO A 102 -0.68 -13.24 22.66
CA PRO A 102 -1.76 -13.14 23.64
C PRO A 102 -1.20 -12.93 25.06
N ASP A 103 -2.04 -12.44 25.96
CA ASP A 103 -1.78 -12.49 27.38
C ASP A 103 -1.61 -13.95 27.84
N GLY A 104 -0.66 -14.21 28.74
CA GLY A 104 -0.34 -15.57 29.16
C GLY A 104 0.77 -15.62 30.21
N THR A 105 1.36 -16.80 30.35
CA THR A 105 2.45 -17.04 31.27
C THR A 105 3.75 -17.27 30.51
N ALA A 106 4.76 -16.46 30.77
CA ALA A 106 6.12 -16.63 30.24
C ALA A 106 6.95 -17.45 31.24
N THR A 107 8.01 -18.09 30.73
CA THR A 107 9.02 -18.76 31.55
C THR A 107 10.25 -17.87 31.65
N LEU A 108 10.60 -17.47 32.88
CA LEU A 108 11.84 -16.74 33.19
C LEU A 108 12.86 -17.73 33.75
N GLU A 109 13.91 -17.98 32.98
CA GLU A 109 14.98 -18.91 33.32
C GLU A 109 16.25 -18.16 33.74
N PHE A 110 16.85 -18.58 34.84
CA PHE A 110 18.15 -18.12 35.30
C PHE A 110 19.18 -19.24 35.19
N VAL A 111 20.30 -18.97 34.50
CA VAL A 111 21.40 -19.90 34.33
C VAL A 111 22.67 -19.30 34.91
N LEU A 112 23.16 -19.89 36.02
CA LEU A 112 24.48 -19.59 36.58
C LEU A 112 25.52 -20.54 35.98
N THR A 113 26.60 -20.01 35.49
CA THR A 113 27.72 -20.78 34.89
C THR A 113 29.02 -20.41 35.58
N ASN A 114 29.83 -21.41 35.98
CA ASN A 114 31.17 -21.21 36.54
C ASN A 114 32.27 -21.27 35.41
N THR A 115 33.53 -21.10 35.78
CA THR A 115 34.67 -21.11 34.82
C THR A 115 34.96 -22.49 34.26
N THR A 116 34.50 -23.58 34.90
CA THR A 116 34.59 -24.95 34.38
C THR A 116 33.39 -25.34 33.51
N LEU A 117 32.52 -24.37 33.15
CA LEU A 117 31.32 -24.54 32.36
C LEU A 117 30.20 -25.36 32.99
N LYS A 118 30.30 -25.65 34.31
CA LYS A 118 29.22 -26.28 35.05
C LYS A 118 28.10 -25.27 35.26
N LYS A 119 26.86 -25.72 35.13
CA LYS A 119 25.66 -24.86 35.17
C LYS A 119 24.66 -25.32 36.22
N VAL A 120 23.96 -24.37 36.80
CA VAL A 120 22.72 -24.58 37.54
C VAL A 120 21.65 -23.67 36.97
N THR A 121 20.44 -24.21 36.81
CA THR A 121 19.31 -23.49 36.21
C THR A 121 18.15 -23.44 37.21
N LYS A 122 17.44 -22.31 37.22
CA LYS A 122 16.14 -22.12 37.89
C LYS A 122 15.16 -21.42 36.97
N SER A 123 13.92 -21.90 36.93
CA SER A 123 12.85 -21.34 36.13
C SER A 123 11.67 -20.91 36.95
N PHE A 124 11.00 -19.84 36.53
CA PHE A 124 9.85 -19.23 37.19
C PHE A 124 8.79 -18.90 36.16
N ASP A 125 7.53 -19.10 36.55
CA ASP A 125 6.38 -18.65 35.77
C ASP A 125 6.11 -17.17 36.06
N VAL A 126 5.99 -16.37 35.01
CA VAL A 126 5.71 -14.94 35.09
C VAL A 126 4.45 -14.64 34.26
N PRO A 127 3.34 -14.26 34.91
CA PRO A 127 2.16 -13.79 34.17
C PRO A 127 2.48 -12.49 33.42
N ILE A 128 2.18 -12.46 32.12
CA ILE A 128 2.40 -11.27 31.27
C ILE A 128 1.10 -10.90 30.57
N THR A 129 0.71 -9.63 30.67
CA THR A 129 -0.53 -9.10 30.10
C THR A 129 -0.28 -7.76 29.39
N ARG A 130 -1.21 -7.35 28.53
CA ARG A 130 -1.20 -6.00 27.98
C ARG A 130 -1.71 -5.00 29.00
N ALA A 131 -1.02 -3.87 29.09
CA ALA A 131 -1.46 -2.78 29.97
C ALA A 131 -2.79 -2.21 29.46
N PRO A 132 -3.79 -2.01 30.33
CA PRO A 132 -5.03 -1.32 29.98
C PRO A 132 -4.78 0.19 29.98
N TYR A 133 -4.25 0.73 28.88
CA TYR A 133 -3.98 2.16 28.77
C TYR A 133 -5.29 2.96 28.86
N PRO A 134 -5.34 4.05 29.65
CA PRO A 134 -6.53 4.91 29.72
C PRO A 134 -6.78 5.64 28.38
N TYR A 135 -5.73 5.87 27.60
CA TYR A 135 -5.72 6.42 26.25
C TYR A 135 -4.36 6.12 25.58
N LEU A 136 -4.31 6.23 24.28
CA LEU A 136 -3.06 6.39 23.51
C LEU A 136 -2.98 7.81 22.97
N ILE A 137 -1.87 8.15 22.33
CA ILE A 137 -1.64 9.49 21.75
C ILE A 137 -1.27 9.32 20.29
N LEU A 138 -2.11 9.87 19.39
CA LEU A 138 -1.81 10.03 17.99
C LEU A 138 -1.01 11.33 17.81
N VAL A 139 0.19 11.26 17.28
CA VAL A 139 1.12 12.38 17.15
C VAL A 139 1.34 12.68 15.69
N THR A 140 0.90 13.86 15.25
CA THR A 140 1.17 14.42 13.92
C THR A 140 2.34 15.39 14.00
N GLU A 141 2.77 15.95 12.88
CA GLU A 141 3.82 16.98 12.84
C GLU A 141 3.50 18.19 13.72
N ASN A 142 2.22 18.61 13.78
CA ASN A 142 1.82 19.88 14.37
C ASN A 142 0.91 19.75 15.60
N ALA A 143 0.42 18.56 15.92
CA ALA A 143 -0.55 18.33 16.99
C ALA A 143 -0.48 16.92 17.57
N SER A 144 -1.11 16.74 18.72
CA SER A 144 -1.31 15.44 19.34
C SER A 144 -2.77 15.28 19.74
N TYR A 145 -3.34 14.10 19.51
CA TYR A 145 -4.73 13.79 19.76
C TYR A 145 -4.85 12.57 20.67
N PRO A 146 -5.73 12.59 21.69
CA PRO A 146 -5.96 11.40 22.50
C PRO A 146 -6.73 10.36 21.69
N MET A 147 -6.27 9.11 21.76
CA MET A 147 -6.98 7.95 21.24
C MET A 147 -7.65 7.24 22.41
N LEU A 148 -8.97 7.24 22.47
CA LEU A 148 -9.74 6.64 23.54
C LEU A 148 -10.09 5.18 23.23
N PRO A 149 -10.30 4.30 24.27
CA PRO A 149 -10.78 2.95 24.05
C PRO A 149 -12.12 2.94 23.30
N THR A 150 -12.26 2.09 22.27
CA THR A 150 -13.47 1.99 21.45
C THR A 150 -14.54 1.07 22.05
N GLY A 151 -14.19 0.30 23.08
CA GLY A 151 -15.00 -0.81 23.59
C GLY A 151 -14.66 -2.17 22.97
N GLN A 152 -13.87 -2.20 21.89
CA GLN A 152 -13.24 -3.41 21.41
C GLN A 152 -11.94 -3.67 22.19
N THR A 153 -11.63 -4.95 22.42
CA THR A 153 -10.45 -5.34 23.18
C THR A 153 -9.16 -4.84 22.51
N ASN A 154 -8.33 -4.12 23.26
CA ASN A 154 -7.05 -3.58 22.82
C ASN A 154 -7.15 -2.51 21.71
N GLU A 155 -8.35 -2.01 21.39
CA GLU A 155 -8.55 -1.03 20.33
C GLU A 155 -8.82 0.37 20.88
N TYR A 156 -8.19 1.36 20.23
CA TYR A 156 -8.25 2.78 20.57
C TYR A 156 -8.52 3.58 19.31
N ALA A 157 -9.23 4.71 19.45
CA ALA A 157 -9.52 5.61 18.34
C ALA A 157 -9.36 7.08 18.73
N ALA A 158 -8.80 7.87 17.82
CA ALA A 158 -8.92 9.33 17.80
C ALA A 158 -9.96 9.71 16.73
N THR A 159 -11.05 10.35 17.16
CA THR A 159 -12.10 10.85 16.25
C THR A 159 -12.11 12.36 16.34
N GLU A 160 -11.58 13.02 15.32
CA GLU A 160 -11.36 14.47 15.31
C GLU A 160 -11.68 15.08 13.93
N ALA A 161 -11.81 16.40 13.90
CA ALA A 161 -11.92 17.15 12.64
C ALA A 161 -10.52 17.42 12.08
N PHE A 162 -10.00 16.49 11.28
CA PHE A 162 -8.69 16.64 10.66
C PHE A 162 -8.76 17.55 9.42
N PRO A 163 -7.79 18.47 9.24
CA PRO A 163 -7.85 19.47 8.18
C PRO A 163 -7.59 18.93 6.78
N THR A 164 -6.98 17.73 6.69
CA THR A 164 -6.54 17.12 5.44
C THR A 164 -6.97 15.65 5.36
N THR A 165 -7.05 15.11 4.15
CA THR A 165 -7.26 13.68 3.89
C THR A 165 -6.06 12.85 4.29
N ASP A 166 -4.84 13.38 4.07
CA ASP A 166 -3.60 12.75 4.46
C ASP A 166 -3.23 13.19 5.88
N LEU A 167 -3.03 12.22 6.76
CA LEU A 167 -2.68 12.45 8.15
C LEU A 167 -1.46 11.62 8.54
N PRO A 168 -0.24 12.04 8.16
CA PRO A 168 0.96 11.38 8.65
C PRO A 168 1.07 11.51 10.16
N ALA A 169 1.10 10.38 10.87
CA ALA A 169 1.16 10.37 12.33
C ALA A 169 1.81 9.08 12.84
N TYR A 170 2.36 9.12 14.06
CA TYR A 170 2.74 7.93 14.80
C TYR A 170 1.92 7.85 16.10
N ILE A 171 1.93 6.70 16.75
CA ILE A 171 1.18 6.47 17.97
C ILE A 171 2.16 6.21 19.12
N LYS A 172 1.82 6.70 20.30
CA LYS A 172 2.55 6.36 21.53
C LYS A 172 1.61 6.12 22.69
N THR A 173 2.08 5.33 23.66
CA THR A 173 1.41 5.19 24.96
C THR A 173 1.64 6.44 25.81
N PRO A 174 0.78 6.73 26.80
CA PRO A 174 1.15 7.64 27.85
C PRO A 174 2.29 7.04 28.69
N ALA A 175 3.04 7.89 29.39
CA ALA A 175 3.99 7.45 30.39
C ALA A 175 3.22 6.86 31.59
N VAL A 176 3.27 5.53 31.75
CA VAL A 176 2.44 4.81 32.74
C VAL A 176 3.21 4.27 33.91
N ASP A 177 4.53 4.32 33.89
CA ASP A 177 5.39 3.89 35.01
C ASP A 177 6.11 5.07 35.70
N ALA A 178 6.70 4.81 36.86
CA ALA A 178 7.46 5.81 37.60
C ALA A 178 8.73 6.32 36.85
N LYS A 179 9.15 5.62 35.81
CA LYS A 179 10.29 5.98 34.95
C LYS A 179 9.88 6.80 33.71
N GLY A 180 8.57 6.99 33.49
CA GLY A 180 8.03 7.75 32.39
C GLY A 180 8.26 7.11 31.01
N ARG A 181 8.34 5.78 30.95
CA ARG A 181 8.53 5.07 29.68
C ARG A 181 7.28 5.16 28.81
N GLU A 182 7.51 5.48 27.53
CA GLU A 182 6.50 5.49 26.48
C GLU A 182 6.84 4.41 25.45
N ILE A 183 5.87 3.66 24.98
CA ILE A 183 6.02 2.75 23.85
C ILE A 183 5.54 3.49 22.60
N VAL A 184 6.36 3.48 21.54
CA VAL A 184 6.09 4.19 20.28
C VAL A 184 5.81 3.18 19.18
N PHE A 185 4.82 3.48 18.33
CA PHE A 185 4.42 2.68 17.17
C PHE A 185 4.44 3.56 15.94
N GLY A 186 5.23 3.19 14.95
CA GLY A 186 5.36 3.92 13.70
C GLY A 186 5.42 2.99 12.50
N TRP A 187 5.77 3.53 11.34
CA TRP A 187 5.73 2.82 10.06
C TRP A 187 7.09 2.29 9.65
N GLU A 188 7.21 1.00 9.43
CA GLU A 188 8.41 0.35 8.96
C GLU A 188 8.05 -0.77 7.97
N ALA A 189 8.72 -0.81 6.83
CA ALA A 189 8.57 -1.86 5.80
C ALA A 189 7.10 -2.16 5.39
N GLY A 190 6.24 -1.13 5.37
CA GLY A 190 4.83 -1.27 4.95
C GLY A 190 3.87 -1.72 6.06
N ALA A 191 4.30 -1.72 7.31
CA ALA A 191 3.49 -2.10 8.46
C ALA A 191 3.79 -1.24 9.68
N VAL A 192 2.93 -1.32 10.72
CA VAL A 192 3.21 -0.72 12.01
C VAL A 192 4.20 -1.59 12.78
N ALA A 193 5.24 -0.95 13.31
CA ALA A 193 6.27 -1.55 14.16
C ALA A 193 6.41 -0.79 15.48
N GLU A 194 6.74 -1.51 16.54
CA GLU A 194 7.08 -0.96 17.85
C GLU A 194 8.51 -0.41 17.84
N GLY A 195 8.76 0.63 18.64
CA GLY A 195 10.07 1.28 18.75
C GLY A 195 10.41 2.25 17.58
N VAL A 196 9.50 2.42 16.62
CA VAL A 196 9.69 3.27 15.44
C VAL A 196 8.80 4.51 15.55
N SER A 197 9.35 5.69 15.23
CA SER A 197 8.61 6.97 15.22
C SER A 197 8.39 7.54 13.81
N ALA A 198 8.65 6.76 12.76
CA ALA A 198 8.31 7.16 11.39
C ALA A 198 6.78 7.22 11.23
N PHE A 199 6.29 8.21 10.50
CA PHE A 199 4.86 8.44 10.36
C PHE A 199 4.17 7.33 9.59
N ILE A 200 3.07 6.82 10.14
CA ILE A 200 2.11 5.94 9.49
C ILE A 200 1.31 6.79 8.50
N PRO A 201 1.21 6.41 7.21
CA PRO A 201 0.57 7.22 6.19
C PRO A 201 -0.95 7.03 6.18
N TYR A 202 -1.66 7.56 7.19
CA TYR A 202 -3.12 7.52 7.20
C TYR A 202 -3.70 8.34 6.08
N VAL A 203 -4.72 7.80 5.41
CA VAL A 203 -5.46 8.47 4.34
C VAL A 203 -6.94 8.22 4.53
N SER A 204 -7.73 9.30 4.60
CA SER A 204 -9.20 9.26 4.61
C SER A 204 -9.75 9.66 3.24
N PRO A 205 -10.88 9.13 2.79
CA PRO A 205 -11.53 9.57 1.54
C PRO A 205 -12.02 11.02 1.59
N VAL A 206 -12.23 11.56 2.79
CA VAL A 206 -12.74 12.92 3.00
C VAL A 206 -11.94 13.64 4.08
N ALA A 207 -11.76 14.94 3.92
CA ALA A 207 -11.28 15.82 4.99
C ALA A 207 -12.45 16.16 5.95
N GLY A 208 -12.13 16.47 7.20
CA GLY A 208 -13.11 16.75 8.23
C GLY A 208 -13.11 15.68 9.32
N THR A 209 -14.26 15.34 9.87
CA THR A 209 -14.33 14.39 10.98
C THR A 209 -14.18 12.94 10.49
N PHE A 210 -13.09 12.30 10.90
CA PHE A 210 -12.91 10.87 10.73
C PHE A 210 -12.15 10.25 11.92
N SER A 211 -12.08 8.94 11.96
CA SER A 211 -11.46 8.20 13.06
C SER A 211 -10.16 7.53 12.62
N VAL A 212 -9.10 7.72 13.38
CA VAL A 212 -7.89 6.90 13.29
C VAL A 212 -7.98 5.85 14.39
N THR A 213 -7.91 4.57 14.04
CA THR A 213 -7.98 3.44 14.97
C THR A 213 -6.63 2.76 15.09
N PHE A 214 -6.37 2.14 16.23
CA PHE A 214 -5.20 1.30 16.47
C PHE A 214 -5.49 0.21 17.50
N ASN A 215 -5.06 -1.02 17.19
CA ASN A 215 -5.16 -2.15 18.08
C ASN A 215 -3.77 -2.53 18.61
N THR A 216 -3.55 -2.42 19.94
CA THR A 216 -2.25 -2.66 20.58
C THR A 216 -1.81 -4.13 20.54
N LYS A 217 -2.70 -5.08 20.22
CA LYS A 217 -2.34 -6.49 20.09
C LYS A 217 -1.93 -6.84 18.66
N THR A 218 -2.75 -6.48 17.69
CA THR A 218 -2.57 -6.87 16.28
C THR A 218 -1.79 -5.86 15.48
N PHE A 219 -1.52 -4.67 16.03
CA PHE A 219 -0.96 -3.50 15.35
C PHE A 219 -1.77 -3.08 14.12
N GLN A 220 -2.99 -3.59 14.00
CA GLN A 220 -3.92 -3.10 12.97
C GLN A 220 -4.30 -1.66 13.24
N THR A 221 -4.32 -0.87 12.20
CA THR A 221 -4.61 0.55 12.25
C THR A 221 -5.25 1.01 10.93
N GLY A 222 -5.86 2.18 10.92
CA GLY A 222 -6.44 2.81 9.73
C GLY A 222 -6.97 4.21 10.07
N PRO A 223 -7.47 4.95 9.08
CA PRO A 223 -7.83 4.49 7.73
C PRO A 223 -6.65 4.52 6.76
N PHE A 224 -6.70 3.58 5.79
CA PHE A 224 -5.86 3.61 4.60
C PHE A 224 -6.80 3.54 3.39
N PHE A 225 -7.23 4.70 2.91
CA PHE A 225 -8.11 4.75 1.76
C PHE A 225 -7.38 4.30 0.50
N GLU A 226 -7.94 3.30 -0.17
CA GLU A 226 -7.41 2.75 -1.41
C GLU A 226 -8.57 2.49 -2.37
N ILE A 227 -8.36 2.85 -3.63
CA ILE A 227 -9.24 2.44 -4.72
C ILE A 227 -8.57 1.28 -5.43
N LEU A 228 -9.29 0.15 -5.53
CA LEU A 228 -8.86 -1.01 -6.29
C LEU A 228 -9.71 -1.12 -7.56
N PHE A 229 -9.06 -1.15 -8.69
CA PHE A 229 -9.67 -1.43 -9.98
C PHE A 229 -9.23 -2.83 -10.42
N ASN A 230 -10.15 -3.77 -10.40
CA ASN A 230 -9.91 -5.19 -10.66
C ASN A 230 -8.76 -5.78 -9.82
N GLY A 231 -8.75 -5.46 -8.52
CA GLY A 231 -7.72 -5.89 -7.56
C GLY A 231 -6.37 -5.18 -7.67
N GLN A 232 -6.20 -4.24 -8.60
CA GLN A 232 -5.01 -3.42 -8.73
C GLN A 232 -5.24 -2.05 -8.10
N LYS A 233 -4.28 -1.60 -7.28
CA LYS A 233 -4.35 -0.31 -6.61
C LYS A 233 -4.19 0.82 -7.61
N MET A 234 -5.12 1.78 -7.59
CA MET A 234 -4.98 3.05 -8.30
C MET A 234 -4.01 3.98 -7.55
N HIS A 235 -3.15 4.66 -8.28
CA HIS A 235 -2.20 5.62 -7.72
C HIS A 235 -2.84 6.99 -7.57
N MET A 236 -2.69 7.61 -6.40
CA MET A 236 -3.12 8.98 -6.19
C MET A 236 -2.23 9.94 -7.00
N VAL A 237 -2.84 10.72 -7.88
CA VAL A 237 -2.19 11.80 -8.63
C VAL A 237 -2.27 13.10 -7.85
N ASP A 238 -3.44 13.37 -7.30
CA ASP A 238 -3.74 14.46 -6.37
C ASP A 238 -4.93 14.06 -5.47
N LYS A 239 -5.38 14.97 -4.60
CA LYS A 239 -6.47 14.70 -3.64
C LYS A 239 -7.81 14.29 -4.28
N SER A 240 -7.99 14.60 -5.56
CA SER A 240 -9.23 14.38 -6.29
C SER A 240 -9.12 13.29 -7.34
N ASN A 241 -7.91 12.93 -7.75
CA ASN A 241 -7.66 12.08 -8.92
C ASN A 241 -6.75 10.90 -8.59
N TYR A 242 -7.20 9.72 -9.02
CA TYR A 242 -6.43 8.47 -8.95
C TYR A 242 -6.32 7.86 -10.34
N GLU A 243 -5.18 7.27 -10.67
CA GLU A 243 -4.91 6.69 -11.99
C GLU A 243 -4.34 5.28 -11.92
N LEU A 244 -4.68 4.50 -12.93
CA LEU A 244 -4.12 3.18 -13.17
C LEU A 244 -3.95 2.95 -14.68
N ASP A 245 -2.73 2.60 -15.10
CA ASP A 245 -2.45 2.10 -16.44
C ASP A 245 -2.58 0.57 -16.41
N VAL A 246 -3.51 0.02 -17.21
CA VAL A 246 -3.89 -1.39 -17.16
C VAL A 246 -4.17 -1.95 -18.54
N ASP A 247 -3.79 -3.22 -18.77
CA ASP A 247 -4.19 -3.97 -19.96
C ASP A 247 -5.57 -4.59 -19.75
N LEU A 248 -6.50 -4.28 -20.64
CA LEU A 248 -7.88 -4.77 -20.60
C LEU A 248 -8.24 -5.51 -21.87
N THR A 249 -9.16 -6.47 -21.75
CA THR A 249 -9.71 -7.22 -22.88
C THR A 249 -11.21 -7.01 -23.01
N GLN A 250 -11.73 -7.04 -24.25
CA GLN A 250 -13.16 -6.90 -24.49
C GLN A 250 -13.95 -7.98 -23.75
N GLY A 251 -15.01 -7.57 -23.07
CA GLY A 251 -15.84 -8.47 -22.29
C GLY A 251 -15.28 -8.83 -20.92
N GLN A 252 -14.11 -8.31 -20.53
CA GLN A 252 -13.53 -8.55 -19.21
C GLN A 252 -14.43 -7.99 -18.11
N ASN A 253 -14.68 -8.80 -17.07
CA ASN A 253 -15.36 -8.33 -15.88
C ASN A 253 -14.40 -7.49 -15.03
N ILE A 254 -14.88 -6.35 -14.56
CA ILE A 254 -14.16 -5.38 -13.74
C ILE A 254 -14.90 -5.20 -12.42
N LYS A 255 -14.17 -5.28 -11.32
CA LYS A 255 -14.65 -4.91 -9.99
C LYS A 255 -13.91 -3.69 -9.49
N VAL A 256 -14.65 -2.71 -8.99
CA VAL A 256 -14.11 -1.51 -8.34
C VAL A 256 -14.43 -1.59 -6.85
N GLU A 257 -13.42 -1.42 -6.00
CA GLU A 257 -13.52 -1.49 -4.55
C GLU A 257 -12.91 -0.23 -3.91
N GLY A 258 -13.32 0.09 -2.68
CA GLY A 258 -12.84 1.26 -1.95
C GLY A 258 -13.63 2.54 -2.21
N LEU A 259 -14.65 2.53 -3.06
CA LEU A 259 -15.58 3.64 -3.29
C LEU A 259 -16.96 3.26 -2.74
N GLU A 260 -17.31 3.78 -1.54
CA GLU A 260 -18.57 3.46 -0.88
C GLU A 260 -19.80 3.94 -1.67
N ASP A 261 -19.63 5.02 -2.44
CA ASP A 261 -20.67 5.68 -3.22
C ASP A 261 -20.63 5.34 -4.72
N ILE A 262 -20.00 4.24 -5.11
CA ILE A 262 -19.82 3.84 -6.52
C ILE A 262 -21.13 3.72 -7.29
N ALA A 263 -22.24 3.49 -6.61
CA ALA A 263 -23.57 3.45 -7.22
C ALA A 263 -24.04 4.81 -7.78
N ASP A 264 -23.48 5.91 -7.26
CA ASP A 264 -23.80 7.27 -7.68
C ASP A 264 -22.85 7.80 -8.77
N TRP A 265 -21.87 6.98 -9.17
CA TRP A 265 -20.89 7.38 -10.18
C TRP A 265 -21.49 7.36 -11.59
N TRP A 266 -21.17 8.39 -12.37
CA TRP A 266 -21.49 8.41 -13.78
C TRP A 266 -20.55 7.45 -14.55
N ILE A 267 -21.12 6.48 -15.24
CA ILE A 267 -20.39 5.43 -15.92
C ILE A 267 -20.48 5.64 -17.44
N ASP A 268 -19.34 5.81 -18.10
CA ASP A 268 -19.25 5.93 -19.54
C ASP A 268 -19.58 4.59 -20.22
N MET A 269 -20.75 4.52 -20.85
CA MET A 269 -21.25 3.31 -21.53
C MET A 269 -20.42 2.89 -22.74
N ASP A 270 -19.58 3.76 -23.28
CA ASP A 270 -18.65 3.41 -24.34
C ASP A 270 -17.51 2.52 -23.83
N TYR A 271 -17.19 2.62 -22.55
CA TYR A 271 -16.11 1.88 -21.92
C TYR A 271 -16.59 0.79 -20.97
N PHE A 272 -17.72 1.00 -20.29
CA PHE A 272 -18.20 0.09 -19.25
C PHE A 272 -19.69 -0.20 -19.40
N SER A 273 -20.05 -1.48 -19.45
CA SER A 273 -21.43 -1.96 -19.27
C SER A 273 -21.62 -2.31 -17.82
N GLN A 274 -22.46 -1.56 -17.10
CA GLN A 274 -22.73 -1.80 -15.67
C GLN A 274 -23.53 -3.08 -15.48
N LYS A 275 -23.10 -3.93 -14.52
CA LYS A 275 -23.76 -5.18 -14.11
C LYS A 275 -24.39 -5.04 -12.73
N ALA A 276 -23.66 -4.44 -11.79
CA ALA A 276 -24.10 -4.08 -10.44
C ALA A 276 -23.31 -2.85 -9.95
N ALA A 277 -23.59 -2.35 -8.76
CA ALA A 277 -22.77 -1.31 -8.16
C ALA A 277 -21.32 -1.79 -7.99
N GLY A 278 -20.37 -1.09 -8.59
CA GLY A 278 -18.95 -1.45 -8.57
C GLY A 278 -18.56 -2.65 -9.46
N GLU A 279 -19.53 -3.22 -10.21
CA GLU A 279 -19.26 -4.34 -11.12
C GLU A 279 -19.60 -3.95 -12.57
N PHE A 280 -18.61 -4.05 -13.45
CA PHE A 280 -18.71 -3.63 -14.84
C PHE A 280 -18.19 -4.71 -15.78
N GLN A 281 -18.53 -4.58 -17.07
CA GLN A 281 -17.89 -5.32 -18.14
C GLN A 281 -17.25 -4.32 -19.11
N PHE A 282 -15.97 -4.52 -19.42
CA PHE A 282 -15.24 -3.67 -20.34
C PHE A 282 -15.71 -3.86 -21.79
N VAL A 283 -16.02 -2.78 -22.47
CA VAL A 283 -16.68 -2.78 -23.79
C VAL A 283 -15.70 -2.72 -24.96
N PRO A 284 -14.65 -1.84 -24.96
CA PRO A 284 -13.75 -1.67 -26.08
C PRO A 284 -12.92 -2.92 -26.40
N ILE A 285 -12.20 -2.87 -27.52
CA ILE A 285 -11.26 -3.92 -27.93
C ILE A 285 -10.10 -4.02 -26.92
N ALA A 286 -9.39 -5.16 -26.96
CA ALA A 286 -8.20 -5.37 -26.14
C ALA A 286 -7.13 -4.31 -26.39
N GLY A 287 -6.51 -3.83 -25.30
CA GLY A 287 -5.47 -2.81 -25.37
C GLY A 287 -5.01 -2.34 -24.01
N LYS A 288 -4.08 -1.39 -23.99
CA LYS A 288 -3.63 -0.72 -22.77
C LYS A 288 -4.42 0.57 -22.58
N TYR A 289 -4.91 0.78 -21.38
CA TYR A 289 -5.79 1.90 -21.03
C TYR A 289 -5.32 2.56 -19.76
N ARG A 290 -5.51 3.88 -19.65
CA ARG A 290 -5.47 4.62 -18.39
C ARG A 290 -6.88 4.81 -17.90
N ILE A 291 -7.11 4.39 -16.68
CA ILE A 291 -8.35 4.64 -15.95
C ILE A 291 -8.04 5.73 -14.91
N SER A 292 -8.71 6.87 -15.03
CA SER A 292 -8.58 7.98 -14.06
C SER A 292 -9.90 8.14 -13.33
N ALA A 293 -9.89 7.90 -11.99
CA ALA A 293 -11.03 8.14 -11.11
C ALA A 293 -10.98 9.58 -10.61
N ASN A 294 -12.00 10.39 -10.92
CA ASN A 294 -12.16 11.72 -10.36
C ASN A 294 -13.21 11.67 -9.25
N LEU A 295 -12.79 11.82 -7.99
CA LEU A 295 -13.67 11.69 -6.82
C LEU A 295 -14.76 12.76 -6.75
N PRO A 296 -14.47 14.07 -6.93
CA PRO A 296 -15.50 15.11 -6.91
C PRO A 296 -16.56 14.96 -8.00
N LEU A 297 -16.16 14.56 -9.21
CA LEU A 297 -17.07 14.37 -10.33
C LEU A 297 -17.73 12.98 -10.36
N LYS A 298 -17.29 12.07 -9.48
CA LYS A 298 -17.76 10.67 -9.44
C LYS A 298 -17.75 10.03 -10.83
N TYR A 299 -16.61 10.07 -11.50
CA TYR A 299 -16.47 9.72 -12.91
C TYR A 299 -15.15 9.01 -13.20
N PHE A 300 -15.21 7.94 -14.00
CA PHE A 300 -14.03 7.29 -14.58
C PHE A 300 -13.76 7.80 -15.98
N ARG A 301 -12.70 8.58 -16.15
CA ARG A 301 -12.18 8.91 -17.46
C ARG A 301 -11.31 7.76 -17.97
N VAL A 302 -11.47 7.41 -19.22
CA VAL A 302 -10.69 6.35 -19.86
C VAL A 302 -9.94 6.88 -21.06
N GLU A 303 -8.68 6.53 -21.18
CA GLU A 303 -7.80 6.90 -22.30
C GLU A 303 -7.10 5.65 -22.86
N VAL A 304 -7.02 5.55 -24.17
CA VAL A 304 -6.20 4.52 -24.84
C VAL A 304 -4.74 4.92 -24.73
N LEU A 305 -3.86 3.96 -24.41
CA LEU A 305 -2.42 4.20 -24.27
C LEU A 305 -1.59 3.50 -25.35
N SER A 306 -0.49 4.16 -25.72
CA SER A 306 0.66 3.58 -26.41
C SER A 306 1.87 3.68 -25.49
N GLY A 307 2.30 2.55 -24.91
CA GLY A 307 3.25 2.55 -23.80
C GLY A 307 2.64 3.17 -22.53
N SER A 308 3.16 4.30 -22.08
CA SER A 308 2.64 5.07 -20.92
C SER A 308 2.04 6.42 -21.33
N SER A 309 1.93 6.70 -22.61
CA SER A 309 1.41 7.97 -23.14
C SER A 309 0.07 7.77 -23.83
N PRO A 310 -0.81 8.79 -23.87
CA PRO A 310 -2.01 8.77 -24.68
C PRO A 310 -1.71 8.35 -26.13
N ALA A 311 -2.46 7.39 -26.66
CA ALA A 311 -2.20 6.82 -27.98
C ALA A 311 -2.56 7.83 -29.10
N PRO A 312 -1.72 8.00 -30.11
CA PRO A 312 -2.13 8.64 -31.36
C PRO A 312 -2.93 7.67 -32.24
N LEU A 313 -3.61 8.18 -33.24
CA LEU A 313 -4.13 7.39 -34.36
C LEU A 313 -2.98 7.06 -35.29
N ASN A 314 -2.69 5.79 -35.51
CA ASN A 314 -1.65 5.29 -36.36
C ASN A 314 -2.13 5.27 -37.84
N ALA A 315 -1.19 5.26 -38.78
CA ALA A 315 -1.49 5.22 -40.23
C ALA A 315 -2.28 3.96 -40.67
N ASP A 316 -2.17 2.88 -39.91
CA ASP A 316 -2.93 1.64 -40.12
C ASP A 316 -4.36 1.70 -39.56
N GLY A 317 -4.76 2.81 -38.92
CA GLY A 317 -6.07 3.02 -38.32
C GLY A 317 -6.25 2.39 -36.94
N THR A 318 -5.15 2.00 -36.25
CA THR A 318 -5.14 1.63 -34.85
C THR A 318 -4.81 2.83 -33.95
N GLY A 319 -4.96 2.69 -32.61
CA GLY A 319 -4.67 3.75 -31.64
C GLY A 319 -5.93 4.44 -31.14
N ALA A 320 -5.97 5.78 -31.14
CA ALA A 320 -7.09 6.55 -30.61
C ALA A 320 -7.44 7.78 -31.45
N ILE A 321 -8.72 8.16 -31.43
CA ILE A 321 -9.24 9.44 -31.89
C ILE A 321 -9.67 10.25 -30.69
N TRP A 322 -9.36 11.56 -30.73
CA TRP A 322 -9.60 12.49 -29.64
C TRP A 322 -10.55 13.58 -30.06
N ILE A 323 -11.35 14.07 -29.10
CA ILE A 323 -12.29 15.18 -29.30
C ILE A 323 -11.80 16.38 -28.51
N ILE A 324 -11.63 17.53 -29.21
CA ILE A 324 -11.31 18.82 -28.60
C ILE A 324 -12.28 19.86 -29.17
N GLY A 325 -12.82 20.72 -28.32
CA GLY A 325 -13.72 21.80 -28.69
C GLY A 325 -14.85 22.02 -27.72
N GLN A 326 -15.76 22.90 -28.09
CA GLN A 326 -16.81 23.44 -27.20
C GLN A 326 -18.11 22.64 -27.33
N ASN A 327 -18.92 22.76 -26.26
CA ASN A 327 -20.28 22.23 -26.14
C ASN A 327 -20.36 20.70 -26.17
N ILE A 328 -19.28 20.04 -25.74
CA ILE A 328 -19.20 18.62 -25.48
C ILE A 328 -18.35 18.37 -24.22
N GLY A 329 -18.75 17.42 -23.39
CA GLY A 329 -18.08 17.11 -22.13
C GLY A 329 -18.64 15.88 -21.42
N LYS A 330 -17.82 15.22 -20.59
CA LYS A 330 -18.18 14.07 -19.75
C LYS A 330 -17.63 14.28 -18.34
N PRO A 331 -18.37 14.01 -17.24
CA PRO A 331 -19.70 13.39 -17.21
C PRO A 331 -20.82 14.30 -17.73
N SER A 332 -20.64 15.61 -17.73
CA SER A 332 -21.57 16.59 -18.34
C SER A 332 -20.80 17.78 -18.88
N VAL A 333 -21.40 18.52 -19.81
CA VAL A 333 -20.82 19.79 -20.31
C VAL A 333 -20.73 20.82 -19.18
N GLN A 334 -21.71 20.86 -18.30
CA GLN A 334 -21.74 21.81 -17.20
C GLN A 334 -20.60 21.59 -16.18
N GLU A 335 -20.26 20.35 -15.88
CA GLU A 335 -19.24 20.02 -14.87
C GLU A 335 -17.82 19.97 -15.47
N LEU A 336 -17.69 19.44 -16.69
CA LEU A 336 -16.41 19.29 -17.37
C LEU A 336 -16.57 19.38 -18.88
N GLU A 337 -16.73 20.60 -19.39
CA GLU A 337 -16.63 20.87 -20.81
C GLU A 337 -15.20 20.61 -21.30
N VAL A 338 -15.05 19.99 -22.46
CA VAL A 338 -13.74 19.82 -23.09
C VAL A 338 -13.13 21.18 -23.44
N GLY A 339 -13.89 22.05 -24.07
CA GLY A 339 -13.41 23.32 -24.56
C GLY A 339 -12.26 23.15 -25.59
N TRP A 340 -11.60 24.24 -25.92
CA TRP A 340 -10.34 24.18 -26.70
C TRP A 340 -9.14 23.96 -25.78
N GLU A 341 -9.24 22.90 -24.94
CA GLU A 341 -8.24 22.53 -23.91
C GLU A 341 -7.80 21.07 -24.10
N PRO A 342 -6.63 20.82 -24.73
CA PRO A 342 -6.16 19.45 -25.00
C PRO A 342 -6.05 18.55 -23.75
N ALA A 343 -5.77 19.12 -22.59
CA ALA A 343 -5.71 18.36 -21.35
C ALA A 343 -7.06 17.67 -21.01
N ARG A 344 -8.17 18.26 -21.46
CA ARG A 344 -9.54 17.78 -21.28
C ARG A 344 -10.08 16.94 -22.43
N ALA A 345 -9.28 16.73 -23.51
CA ALA A 345 -9.74 15.99 -24.68
C ALA A 345 -10.40 14.66 -24.32
N LEU A 346 -11.54 14.35 -24.94
CA LEU A 346 -12.19 13.04 -24.77
C LEU A 346 -11.56 12.03 -25.72
N CYS A 347 -11.23 10.85 -25.19
CA CYS A 347 -10.82 9.70 -25.99
C CYS A 347 -12.06 8.97 -26.50
N MET A 348 -12.16 8.71 -27.80
CA MET A 348 -13.21 7.86 -28.36
C MET A 348 -12.88 6.40 -28.11
N ALA A 349 -13.87 5.62 -27.72
CA ALA A 349 -13.69 4.18 -27.44
C ALA A 349 -13.46 3.40 -28.76
N PRO A 350 -12.39 2.62 -28.89
CA PRO A 350 -12.15 1.76 -30.05
C PRO A 350 -13.07 0.52 -29.96
N ILE A 351 -14.03 0.42 -30.92
CA ILE A 351 -15.04 -0.65 -30.91
C ILE A 351 -14.73 -1.79 -31.90
N GLY A 352 -13.52 -1.83 -32.43
CA GLY A 352 -13.10 -2.81 -33.43
C GLY A 352 -13.30 -2.35 -34.86
N ASN A 353 -12.73 -3.11 -35.81
CA ASN A 353 -12.81 -2.82 -37.25
C ASN A 353 -12.39 -1.39 -37.62
N LYS A 354 -11.44 -0.81 -36.88
CA LYS A 354 -10.96 0.58 -37.05
C LYS A 354 -12.07 1.63 -36.92
N LYS A 355 -13.01 1.39 -36.00
CA LYS A 355 -14.09 2.30 -35.64
C LYS A 355 -13.93 2.80 -34.24
N TYR A 356 -14.24 4.06 -34.03
CA TYR A 356 -14.13 4.77 -32.78
C TYR A 356 -15.47 5.40 -32.45
N GLN A 357 -15.91 5.25 -31.18
CA GLN A 357 -17.25 5.66 -30.76
C GLN A 357 -17.19 6.63 -29.59
N VAL A 358 -18.09 7.61 -29.62
CA VAL A 358 -18.49 8.39 -28.46
C VAL A 358 -20.00 8.46 -28.37
N THR A 359 -20.54 8.08 -27.22
CA THR A 359 -21.96 8.21 -26.91
C THR A 359 -22.17 9.45 -26.05
N VAL A 360 -23.14 10.27 -26.41
CA VAL A 360 -23.51 11.52 -25.75
C VAL A 360 -25.01 11.62 -25.57
N VAL A 361 -25.43 12.31 -24.51
CA VAL A 361 -26.84 12.61 -24.24
C VAL A 361 -27.05 14.10 -24.47
N GLY A 362 -28.03 14.45 -25.28
CA GLY A 362 -28.42 15.85 -25.55
C GLY A 362 -28.77 16.58 -24.26
N GLY A 363 -28.27 17.79 -24.08
CA GLY A 363 -28.45 18.61 -22.88
C GLY A 363 -27.55 18.20 -21.71
N LEU A 364 -26.99 16.99 -21.71
CA LEU A 364 -26.08 16.52 -20.66
C LEU A 364 -24.60 16.54 -21.14
N ASN A 365 -24.27 15.69 -22.12
CA ASN A 365 -22.90 15.53 -22.61
C ASN A 365 -22.60 16.35 -23.86
N ILE A 366 -23.64 16.82 -24.58
CA ILE A 366 -23.55 17.65 -25.77
C ILE A 366 -24.68 18.70 -25.73
N HIS A 367 -24.36 19.93 -26.10
CA HIS A 367 -25.41 20.97 -26.23
C HIS A 367 -26.37 20.61 -27.37
N THR A 368 -27.64 20.97 -27.16
CA THR A 368 -28.71 20.57 -28.08
C THR A 368 -28.80 21.47 -29.34
N ASP A 369 -28.39 22.73 -29.24
CA ASP A 369 -28.57 23.76 -30.27
C ASP A 369 -27.25 24.30 -30.85
N ALA A 370 -26.14 24.02 -30.23
CA ALA A 370 -24.83 24.49 -30.68
C ALA A 370 -23.71 23.49 -30.35
N ILE A 371 -22.95 23.11 -31.34
CA ILE A 371 -21.73 22.32 -31.19
C ILE A 371 -20.60 22.96 -31.96
N ASN A 372 -19.37 22.87 -31.44
CA ASN A 372 -18.17 23.36 -32.09
C ASN A 372 -16.95 22.61 -31.57
N PHE A 373 -16.75 21.39 -32.05
CA PHE A 373 -15.60 20.56 -31.66
C PHE A 373 -15.04 19.87 -32.92
N LYS A 374 -13.87 19.26 -32.78
CA LYS A 374 -13.12 18.64 -33.89
C LYS A 374 -12.52 17.31 -33.41
N PHE A 375 -12.30 16.39 -34.34
CA PHE A 375 -11.55 15.17 -34.11
C PHE A 375 -10.07 15.36 -34.38
N PHE A 376 -9.24 14.68 -33.58
CA PHE A 376 -7.77 14.75 -33.62
C PHE A 376 -7.16 13.36 -33.64
N HIS A 377 -6.02 13.22 -34.31
CA HIS A 377 -5.22 11.99 -34.32
C HIS A 377 -4.38 11.83 -33.03
N GLN A 378 -4.40 12.78 -32.15
CA GLN A 378 -3.62 12.75 -30.89
C GLN A 378 -4.29 13.60 -29.79
N LYS A 379 -3.95 13.33 -28.54
CA LYS A 379 -4.34 14.16 -27.40
C LYS A 379 -3.52 15.44 -27.39
N GLY A 380 -3.87 16.39 -28.21
CA GLY A 380 -3.10 17.64 -28.36
C GLY A 380 -3.38 18.33 -29.72
N TRP A 381 -2.76 19.47 -29.86
CA TRP A 381 -2.82 20.21 -31.15
C TRP A 381 -2.02 19.49 -32.21
N GLY A 382 -2.47 19.65 -33.44
CA GLY A 382 -1.93 18.95 -34.63
C GLY A 382 -2.63 17.62 -34.90
N GLY A 383 -2.56 17.13 -36.16
CA GLY A 383 -3.26 15.91 -36.57
C GLY A 383 -4.78 16.05 -36.57
N GLU A 384 -5.28 17.26 -36.85
CA GLU A 384 -6.72 17.53 -36.93
C GLU A 384 -7.32 16.95 -38.19
N TYR A 385 -8.52 16.39 -38.09
CA TYR A 385 -9.34 16.09 -39.22
C TYR A 385 -9.88 17.38 -39.87
N GLY A 386 -9.76 17.50 -41.17
CA GLY A 386 -10.39 18.53 -41.99
C GLY A 386 -11.44 17.95 -42.92
N SER A 387 -12.18 18.80 -43.62
CA SER A 387 -13.21 18.38 -44.61
C SER A 387 -12.66 17.55 -45.76
N ALA A 388 -11.35 17.64 -46.06
CA ALA A 388 -10.69 16.81 -47.06
C ALA A 388 -10.45 15.36 -46.60
N THR A 389 -10.41 15.09 -45.27
CA THR A 389 -10.05 13.80 -44.70
C THR A 389 -11.16 13.16 -43.87
N LEU A 390 -12.20 13.93 -43.53
CA LEU A 390 -13.39 13.48 -42.79
C LEU A 390 -14.65 13.89 -43.56
N SER A 391 -15.52 12.94 -43.80
CA SER A 391 -16.89 13.19 -44.34
C SER A 391 -17.93 12.83 -43.27
N SER A 392 -19.12 13.42 -43.40
CA SER A 392 -20.27 13.09 -42.53
C SER A 392 -21.35 12.39 -43.34
N ASN A 393 -21.80 11.23 -42.85
CA ASN A 393 -23.00 10.52 -43.30
C ASN A 393 -24.16 10.72 -42.33
N SER A 394 -24.27 11.91 -41.71
CA SER A 394 -25.26 12.23 -40.70
C SER A 394 -26.26 13.27 -41.22
N ASP A 395 -27.52 13.06 -40.89
CA ASP A 395 -28.59 14.05 -41.10
C ASP A 395 -28.67 15.10 -39.96
N LEU A 396 -27.72 15.07 -39.01
CA LEU A 396 -27.70 15.94 -37.85
C LEU A 396 -26.47 16.85 -37.79
N ILE A 397 -25.30 16.31 -38.15
CA ILE A 397 -24.00 16.97 -37.95
C ILE A 397 -23.23 17.04 -39.27
N PHE A 398 -22.73 18.22 -39.61
CA PHE A 398 -21.85 18.44 -40.75
C PHE A 398 -20.40 18.70 -40.32
N VAL A 399 -19.47 18.54 -41.26
CA VAL A 399 -18.05 18.90 -41.12
C VAL A 399 -17.82 20.27 -41.75
N GLY A 400 -17.24 21.18 -41.00
CA GLY A 400 -16.84 22.51 -41.46
C GLY A 400 -15.77 22.43 -42.55
N ASP A 401 -15.91 23.28 -43.59
CA ASP A 401 -14.95 23.38 -44.68
C ASP A 401 -14.29 24.77 -44.80
N GLY A 402 -14.53 25.63 -43.81
CA GLY A 402 -14.08 27.02 -43.78
C GLY A 402 -15.00 28.00 -44.52
N THR A 403 -16.05 27.51 -45.23
CA THR A 403 -17.00 28.33 -45.99
C THR A 403 -18.46 28.09 -45.62
N ASN A 404 -18.78 26.98 -45.00
CA ASN A 404 -20.12 26.55 -44.61
C ASN A 404 -20.53 26.95 -43.17
N GLY A 405 -19.90 27.99 -42.60
CA GLY A 405 -20.24 28.52 -41.27
C GLY A 405 -19.45 27.91 -40.13
N ARG A 406 -18.50 27.01 -40.41
CA ARG A 406 -17.52 26.45 -39.44
C ARG A 406 -16.14 26.43 -40.05
N ASP A 407 -15.11 26.58 -39.17
CA ASP A 407 -13.73 26.37 -39.56
C ASP A 407 -13.51 24.95 -40.09
N ASN A 408 -12.51 24.77 -40.93
CA ASN A 408 -12.22 23.50 -41.57
C ASN A 408 -12.04 22.37 -40.52
N GLY A 409 -12.89 21.36 -40.59
CA GLY A 409 -12.92 20.20 -39.68
C GLY A 409 -13.73 20.39 -38.41
N ASN A 410 -14.15 21.60 -38.04
CA ASN A 410 -15.04 21.79 -36.91
C ASN A 410 -16.43 21.24 -37.24
N LEU A 411 -17.02 20.52 -36.28
CA LEU A 411 -18.36 19.97 -36.43
C LEU A 411 -19.43 21.00 -36.05
N GLY A 412 -20.52 21.01 -36.79
CA GLY A 412 -21.68 21.85 -36.56
C GLY A 412 -22.99 21.06 -36.76
N LEU A 413 -24.07 21.52 -36.13
CA LEU A 413 -25.40 21.00 -36.44
C LEU A 413 -25.85 21.53 -37.79
N LEU A 414 -26.52 20.68 -38.58
CA LEU A 414 -27.15 21.11 -39.84
C LEU A 414 -28.18 22.23 -39.57
N PRO A 415 -28.50 23.09 -40.56
CA PRO A 415 -29.52 24.12 -40.40
C PRO A 415 -30.84 23.56 -39.89
N ASP A 416 -31.43 24.25 -38.91
CA ASP A 416 -32.71 23.92 -38.26
C ASP A 416 -32.69 22.60 -37.46
N VAL A 417 -31.51 21.97 -37.26
CA VAL A 417 -31.36 20.81 -36.41
C VAL A 417 -31.11 21.22 -34.99
N VAL A 418 -31.95 20.70 -34.06
CA VAL A 418 -31.78 20.76 -32.64
C VAL A 418 -31.79 19.32 -32.10
N LEU A 419 -30.77 18.93 -31.34
CA LEU A 419 -30.74 17.63 -30.69
C LEU A 419 -31.80 17.58 -29.59
N GLU A 420 -32.47 16.45 -29.44
CA GLU A 420 -33.48 16.27 -28.40
C GLU A 420 -32.81 16.15 -27.04
N ASP A 421 -33.31 16.92 -26.09
CA ASP A 421 -32.85 16.89 -24.70
C ASP A 421 -33.14 15.52 -24.06
N GLY A 422 -32.17 14.95 -23.36
CA GLY A 422 -32.24 13.62 -22.78
C GLY A 422 -32.09 12.46 -23.79
N ALA A 423 -32.09 12.70 -25.11
CA ALA A 423 -31.90 11.66 -26.10
C ALA A 423 -30.43 11.25 -26.23
N THR A 424 -30.19 9.97 -26.43
CA THR A 424 -28.83 9.41 -26.62
C THR A 424 -28.44 9.41 -28.08
N TYR A 425 -27.27 9.96 -28.37
CA TYR A 425 -26.66 9.98 -29.71
C TYR A 425 -25.33 9.22 -29.72
N VAL A 426 -25.11 8.40 -30.73
CA VAL A 426 -23.86 7.65 -30.92
C VAL A 426 -23.16 8.18 -32.11
N LEU A 427 -22.01 8.80 -31.93
CA LEU A 427 -21.12 9.26 -33.00
C LEU A 427 -20.06 8.17 -33.20
N VAL A 428 -19.90 7.73 -34.45
CA VAL A 428 -18.89 6.75 -34.85
C VAL A 428 -18.03 7.35 -35.95
N VAL A 429 -16.72 7.29 -35.79
CA VAL A 429 -15.73 7.59 -36.84
C VAL A 429 -15.13 6.29 -37.32
N ASP A 430 -15.35 6.00 -38.63
CA ASP A 430 -14.85 4.82 -39.32
C ASP A 430 -13.64 5.21 -40.15
N VAL A 431 -12.48 4.64 -39.85
CA VAL A 431 -11.21 4.84 -40.57
C VAL A 431 -10.75 3.57 -41.30
N SER A 432 -11.66 2.60 -41.52
CA SER A 432 -11.33 1.32 -42.18
C SER A 432 -10.88 1.50 -43.64
N ALA A 433 -11.35 2.55 -44.31
CA ALA A 433 -10.93 2.90 -45.67
C ALA A 433 -9.61 3.71 -45.76
N GLY A 434 -9.02 4.03 -44.58
CA GLY A 434 -7.82 4.84 -44.43
C GLY A 434 -8.08 6.05 -43.53
N ILE A 435 -7.06 6.50 -42.82
CA ILE A 435 -7.18 7.65 -41.91
C ILE A 435 -7.48 8.96 -42.62
N ASP A 436 -7.11 9.07 -43.92
CA ASP A 436 -7.42 10.22 -44.78
C ASP A 436 -8.80 10.12 -45.45
N LYS A 437 -9.56 9.07 -45.18
CA LYS A 437 -10.88 8.79 -45.72
C LYS A 437 -11.88 8.44 -44.62
N ALA A 438 -11.75 9.11 -43.48
CA ALA A 438 -12.63 8.89 -42.37
C ALA A 438 -14.08 9.27 -42.68
N VAL A 439 -15.01 8.47 -42.16
CA VAL A 439 -16.44 8.73 -42.30
C VAL A 439 -17.06 8.78 -40.87
N MET A 440 -17.69 9.92 -40.58
CA MET A 440 -18.49 10.04 -39.35
C MET A 440 -19.94 9.69 -39.64
N SER A 441 -20.55 8.93 -38.76
CA SER A 441 -21.99 8.68 -38.68
C SER A 441 -22.53 9.04 -37.30
N VAL A 442 -23.78 9.47 -37.24
CA VAL A 442 -24.50 9.77 -36.01
C VAL A 442 -25.82 9.03 -36.03
N SER A 443 -26.13 8.31 -34.96
CA SER A 443 -27.43 7.66 -34.77
C SER A 443 -28.03 8.02 -33.46
N LYS A 444 -29.34 8.29 -33.41
CA LYS A 444 -30.14 8.41 -32.18
C LYS A 444 -30.55 7.01 -31.76
N LYS A 445 -30.39 6.70 -30.50
CA LYS A 445 -30.82 5.42 -29.87
C LYS A 445 -32.21 5.53 -29.30
#